data_3d1a590f10d7d9ed7151f847326c1193
#
_entry.id   3d1a590f10d7d9ed7151f847326c1193
#
_cell.length_a   1.000
_cell.length_b   1.000
_cell.length_c   1.000
_cell.angle_alpha   90.00
_cell.angle_beta   90.00
_cell.angle_gamma   90.00
#
_symmetry.space_group_name_H-M   'P 1'
#
loop_
_entity.id
_entity.type
_entity.pdbx_description
1 polymer ?
#
loop_
_entity_poly.entity_id
_entity_poly.type
_entity_poly.pdbx_seq_one_letter_code
_entity_poly.pdbx_strand_id
1 'polypeptide(L)'
;PVITLTNRTPGVLDGRNIPAREGQNLPECRPEGYRLCVDTSRSSVPVVWLIGADGRGVLYAVGAFLRYLDWGKDRALFSSTLDIATAPAYPIRGHQLGYRTQANSWDAWTVEQFDQYIRELAFFGINSVENIPFEDDRETPVMKVPRREMNRKMSEICARYGLDYWVWTPAEYDLRDGKARAEALDKHEELYRDCPELTGVFFPGGDPGHNPPELVLPFLEDIAKRLL
;
A
#
# COMPACT_ATOMS: atom_id res chain seq x y z
N PRO A 1 8.75 -22.11 -19.37
CA PRO A 1 9.68 -21.19 -18.69
C PRO A 1 9.72 -21.46 -17.18
N VAL A 2 10.82 -21.10 -16.56
CA VAL A 2 10.98 -21.08 -15.10
C VAL A 2 10.86 -19.62 -14.67
N ILE A 3 10.05 -19.33 -13.65
CA ILE A 3 9.91 -17.98 -13.06
C ILE A 3 10.67 -17.97 -11.75
N THR A 4 11.58 -17.04 -11.57
CA THR A 4 12.42 -16.94 -10.38
C THR A 4 12.31 -15.54 -9.77
N LEU A 5 12.01 -15.50 -8.47
CA LEU A 5 11.79 -14.29 -7.69
C LEU A 5 12.94 -14.13 -6.67
N THR A 6 13.54 -12.95 -6.59
CA THR A 6 14.62 -12.70 -5.63
C THR A 6 14.79 -11.22 -5.32
N ASN A 7 15.23 -10.93 -4.10
CA ASN A 7 15.75 -9.63 -3.68
C ASN A 7 17.26 -9.67 -3.36
N ARG A 8 17.95 -10.71 -3.82
CA ARG A 8 19.39 -10.91 -3.56
C ARG A 8 20.19 -10.75 -4.85
N THR A 9 20.93 -9.67 -4.99
CA THR A 9 21.89 -9.42 -6.08
C THR A 9 23.14 -8.75 -5.52
N PRO A 10 24.35 -9.23 -5.93
CA PRO A 10 24.60 -10.41 -6.76
C PRO A 10 24.43 -11.73 -5.99
N GLY A 11 24.20 -12.85 -6.68
CA GLY A 11 24.03 -14.12 -6.01
C GLY A 11 23.70 -15.29 -6.95
N VAL A 12 23.47 -16.41 -6.33
CA VAL A 12 23.04 -17.66 -6.98
C VAL A 12 21.70 -18.08 -6.35
N LEU A 13 20.73 -18.43 -7.18
CA LEU A 13 19.45 -18.97 -6.76
C LEU A 13 19.15 -20.22 -7.57
N ASP A 14 18.86 -21.34 -6.89
CA ASP A 14 18.63 -22.65 -7.50
C ASP A 14 19.74 -23.07 -8.48
N GLY A 15 21.00 -22.83 -8.12
CA GLY A 15 22.17 -23.15 -8.95
C GLY A 15 22.35 -22.24 -10.18
N ARG A 16 21.54 -21.18 -10.33
CA ARG A 16 21.62 -20.20 -11.42
C ARG A 16 22.16 -18.88 -10.90
N ASN A 17 23.14 -18.33 -11.63
CA ASN A 17 23.61 -16.98 -11.32
C ASN A 17 22.49 -15.98 -11.65
N ILE A 18 22.18 -15.12 -10.71
CA ILE A 18 21.24 -14.01 -10.91
C ILE A 18 21.85 -13.04 -11.95
N PRO A 19 21.12 -12.67 -13.03
CA PRO A 19 21.64 -11.75 -14.03
C PRO A 19 21.94 -10.38 -13.40
N ALA A 20 23.20 -10.03 -13.31
CA ALA A 20 23.64 -8.72 -12.83
C ALA A 20 23.80 -7.75 -14.02
N ARG A 21 23.65 -6.46 -13.74
CA ARG A 21 24.04 -5.36 -14.63
C ARG A 21 25.22 -4.62 -14.03
N GLU A 22 26.11 -4.17 -14.89
CA GLU A 22 27.21 -3.29 -14.49
C GLU A 22 26.74 -1.84 -14.57
N GLY A 23 27.08 -1.06 -13.56
CA GLY A 23 26.76 0.38 -13.53
C GLY A 23 26.58 0.91 -12.12
N GLN A 24 26.69 2.23 -12.02
CA GLN A 24 26.39 2.96 -10.78
C GLN A 24 24.95 3.48 -10.82
N ASN A 25 24.29 3.51 -9.66
CA ASN A 25 22.93 4.07 -9.52
C ASN A 25 21.86 3.38 -10.41
N LEU A 26 21.96 2.07 -10.57
CA LEU A 26 20.98 1.31 -11.32
C LEU A 26 19.59 1.46 -10.69
N PRO A 27 18.53 1.69 -11.49
CA PRO A 27 17.17 1.87 -10.97
C PRO A 27 16.72 0.71 -10.08
N GLU A 28 17.00 -0.50 -10.49
CA GLU A 28 16.63 -1.73 -9.77
C GLU A 28 17.29 -1.90 -8.40
N CYS A 29 18.31 -1.07 -8.08
CA CYS A 29 18.98 -1.07 -6.78
C CYS A 29 18.46 0.02 -5.83
N ARG A 30 17.59 0.92 -6.30
CA ARG A 30 16.97 1.92 -5.44
C ARG A 30 15.81 1.32 -4.64
N PRO A 31 15.40 1.93 -3.52
CA PRO A 31 14.25 1.44 -2.75
C PRO A 31 13.03 1.17 -3.64
N GLU A 32 12.41 0.02 -3.45
CA GLU A 32 11.26 -0.48 -4.22
C GLU A 32 11.51 -0.62 -5.74
N GLY A 33 12.79 -0.52 -6.16
CA GLY A 33 13.19 -0.76 -7.55
C GLY A 33 13.14 -2.23 -7.91
N TYR A 34 13.01 -2.52 -9.20
CA TYR A 34 13.03 -3.88 -9.71
C TYR A 34 13.58 -3.98 -11.13
N ARG A 35 14.02 -5.20 -11.46
CA ARG A 35 14.30 -5.63 -12.83
C ARG A 35 13.48 -6.87 -13.18
N LEU A 36 12.90 -6.84 -14.35
CA LEU A 36 12.20 -7.95 -14.97
C LEU A 36 12.91 -8.29 -16.26
N CYS A 37 13.54 -9.46 -16.35
CA CYS A 37 14.27 -9.87 -17.53
C CYS A 37 14.12 -11.35 -17.86
N VAL A 38 14.36 -11.69 -19.13
CA VAL A 38 14.33 -13.05 -19.64
C VAL A 38 15.75 -13.50 -19.99
N ASP A 39 16.19 -14.59 -19.41
CA ASP A 39 17.48 -15.22 -19.71
C ASP A 39 17.26 -16.45 -20.57
N THR A 40 17.76 -16.39 -21.81
CA THR A 40 17.76 -17.50 -22.77
C THR A 40 19.15 -18.08 -23.01
N SER A 41 20.18 -17.54 -22.34
CA SER A 41 21.59 -17.82 -22.66
C SER A 41 22.10 -19.16 -22.16
N ARG A 42 21.44 -19.75 -21.16
CA ARG A 42 21.98 -20.88 -20.41
C ARG A 42 21.16 -22.15 -20.46
N SER A 43 20.00 -22.13 -21.11
CA SER A 43 19.08 -23.27 -21.15
C SER A 43 18.18 -23.20 -22.37
N SER A 44 17.77 -24.36 -22.88
CA SER A 44 16.71 -24.46 -23.90
C SER A 44 15.35 -23.97 -23.37
N VAL A 45 15.21 -23.88 -22.03
CA VAL A 45 14.01 -23.35 -21.38
C VAL A 45 14.30 -21.95 -20.88
N PRO A 46 13.63 -20.90 -21.37
CA PRO A 46 13.79 -19.54 -20.90
C PRO A 46 13.54 -19.41 -19.39
N VAL A 47 14.34 -18.61 -18.72
CA VAL A 47 14.15 -18.25 -17.31
C VAL A 47 13.73 -16.80 -17.23
N VAL A 48 12.61 -16.55 -16.55
CA VAL A 48 12.12 -15.18 -16.23
C VAL A 48 12.60 -14.82 -14.85
N TRP A 49 13.34 -13.74 -14.75
CA TRP A 49 13.85 -13.21 -13.50
C TRP A 49 13.04 -11.98 -13.08
N LEU A 50 12.54 -12.04 -11.85
CA LEU A 50 11.88 -10.93 -11.17
C LEU A 50 12.74 -10.56 -9.95
N ILE A 51 13.52 -9.51 -10.11
CA ILE A 51 14.55 -9.11 -9.15
C ILE A 51 14.14 -7.79 -8.54
N GLY A 52 13.96 -7.72 -7.23
CA GLY A 52 13.64 -6.51 -6.49
C GLY A 52 14.80 -6.05 -5.63
N ALA A 53 14.92 -4.75 -5.39
CA ALA A 53 15.82 -4.20 -4.38
C ALA A 53 15.41 -4.66 -2.96
N ASP A 54 14.13 -4.85 -2.77
CA ASP A 54 13.48 -5.26 -1.53
C ASP A 54 12.21 -6.07 -1.81
N GLY A 55 11.45 -6.42 -0.78
CA GLY A 55 10.22 -7.20 -0.92
C GLY A 55 9.15 -6.50 -1.77
N ARG A 56 8.99 -5.18 -1.63
CA ARG A 56 8.06 -4.39 -2.45
C ARG A 56 8.49 -4.36 -3.91
N GLY A 57 9.79 -4.20 -4.17
CA GLY A 57 10.35 -4.27 -5.52
C GLY A 57 10.06 -5.61 -6.21
N VAL A 58 10.16 -6.74 -5.49
CA VAL A 58 9.78 -8.06 -6.02
C VAL A 58 8.29 -8.11 -6.34
N LEU A 59 7.44 -7.62 -5.45
CA LEU A 59 5.97 -7.58 -5.67
C LEU A 59 5.60 -6.75 -6.90
N TYR A 60 6.26 -5.61 -7.08
CA TYR A 60 6.05 -4.75 -8.26
C TYR A 60 6.56 -5.40 -9.56
N ALA A 61 7.66 -6.15 -9.49
CA ALA A 61 8.11 -6.95 -10.61
C ALA A 61 7.10 -8.02 -11.01
N VAL A 62 6.44 -8.69 -10.05
CA VAL A 62 5.34 -9.63 -10.31
C VAL A 62 4.18 -8.91 -11.00
N GLY A 63 3.74 -7.78 -10.48
CA GLY A 63 2.68 -6.98 -11.08
C GLY A 63 3.02 -6.53 -12.52
N ALA A 64 4.27 -6.10 -12.74
CA ALA A 64 4.76 -5.75 -14.07
C ALA A 64 4.73 -6.98 -15.00
N PHE A 65 5.27 -8.10 -14.56
CA PHE A 65 5.28 -9.33 -15.35
C PHE A 65 3.88 -9.72 -15.82
N LEU A 66 2.89 -9.71 -14.92
CA LEU A 66 1.50 -10.03 -15.26
C LEU A 66 0.92 -9.09 -16.33
N ARG A 67 1.32 -7.81 -16.34
CA ARG A 67 0.88 -6.84 -17.36
C ARG A 67 1.61 -6.96 -18.70
N TYR A 68 2.81 -7.55 -18.72
CA TYR A 68 3.55 -7.83 -19.95
C TYR A 68 3.21 -9.16 -20.59
N LEU A 69 2.34 -9.97 -19.97
CA LEU A 69 1.82 -11.17 -20.56
C LEU A 69 0.73 -10.84 -21.60
N ASP A 70 0.87 -11.40 -22.78
CA ASP A 70 -0.21 -11.45 -23.78
C ASP A 70 -1.07 -12.69 -23.51
N TRP A 71 -2.27 -12.43 -22.98
CA TRP A 71 -3.20 -13.45 -22.52
C TRP A 71 -4.08 -13.96 -23.66
N GLY A 72 -3.94 -15.22 -24.03
CA GLY A 72 -4.85 -15.92 -24.93
C GLY A 72 -5.74 -16.91 -24.19
N LYS A 73 -6.67 -17.54 -24.89
CA LYS A 73 -7.64 -18.47 -24.30
C LYS A 73 -6.98 -19.60 -23.49
N ASP A 74 -5.91 -20.19 -24.03
CA ASP A 74 -5.23 -21.36 -23.45
C ASP A 74 -3.71 -21.14 -23.34
N ARG A 75 -3.25 -19.89 -23.40
CA ARG A 75 -1.84 -19.53 -23.40
C ARG A 75 -1.58 -18.15 -22.82
N ALA A 76 -0.39 -17.98 -22.26
CA ALA A 76 0.17 -16.69 -21.90
C ALA A 76 1.54 -16.57 -22.58
N LEU A 77 1.77 -15.49 -23.31
CA LEU A 77 3.00 -15.24 -24.06
C LEU A 77 3.68 -13.98 -23.52
N PHE A 78 5.00 -13.96 -23.61
CA PHE A 78 5.78 -12.76 -23.34
C PHE A 78 7.02 -12.71 -24.25
N SER A 79 7.62 -11.53 -24.41
CA SER A 79 8.79 -11.37 -25.25
C SER A 79 10.03 -12.01 -24.62
N SER A 80 10.76 -12.80 -25.39
CA SER A 80 12.05 -13.37 -24.98
C SER A 80 13.17 -12.33 -24.85
N THR A 81 12.96 -11.10 -25.35
CA THR A 81 13.91 -9.98 -25.26
C THR A 81 13.55 -8.99 -24.17
N LEU A 82 12.61 -9.34 -23.29
CA LEU A 82 12.16 -8.46 -22.19
C LEU A 82 13.30 -8.23 -21.22
N ASP A 83 13.66 -6.97 -21.00
CA ASP A 83 14.60 -6.53 -19.98
C ASP A 83 14.24 -5.11 -19.54
N ILE A 84 13.56 -5.00 -18.41
CA ILE A 84 13.05 -3.75 -17.86
C ILE A 84 13.64 -3.56 -16.48
N ALA A 85 14.23 -2.37 -16.25
CA ALA A 85 14.74 -1.97 -14.94
C ALA A 85 14.19 -0.60 -14.58
N THR A 86 13.59 -0.48 -13.42
CA THR A 86 12.93 0.74 -12.98
C THR A 86 12.89 0.85 -11.47
N ALA A 87 12.63 2.05 -10.97
CA ALA A 87 12.28 2.31 -9.59
C ALA A 87 11.25 3.44 -9.51
N PRO A 88 10.47 3.53 -8.45
CA PRO A 88 9.54 4.63 -8.25
C PRO A 88 10.23 5.98 -8.24
N ALA A 89 9.56 6.98 -8.83
CA ALA A 89 10.03 8.37 -8.81
C ALA A 89 9.68 9.07 -7.48
N TYR A 90 8.62 8.62 -6.81
CA TYR A 90 8.12 9.19 -5.57
C TYR A 90 8.15 8.17 -4.44
N PRO A 91 8.54 8.57 -3.22
CA PRO A 91 8.61 7.67 -2.06
C PRO A 91 7.23 7.25 -1.56
N ILE A 92 6.22 8.11 -1.69
CA ILE A 92 4.83 7.81 -1.31
C ILE A 92 3.98 7.76 -2.57
N ARG A 93 3.28 6.64 -2.75
CA ARG A 93 2.36 6.39 -3.87
C ARG A 93 1.09 5.81 -3.29
N GLY A 94 0.32 6.69 -2.65
CA GLY A 94 -0.89 6.33 -1.94
C GLY A 94 -2.12 6.23 -2.84
N HIS A 95 -3.05 5.40 -2.40
CA HIS A 95 -4.41 5.36 -2.92
C HIS A 95 -5.39 5.66 -1.79
N GLN A 96 -6.17 6.72 -1.95
CA GLN A 96 -7.24 7.04 -1.03
C GLN A 96 -8.52 6.35 -1.47
N LEU A 97 -9.12 5.59 -0.56
CA LEU A 97 -10.45 5.05 -0.75
C LEU A 97 -11.45 6.19 -0.58
N GLY A 98 -11.97 6.68 -1.68
CA GLY A 98 -12.89 7.82 -1.69
C GLY A 98 -14.13 7.56 -0.86
N TYR A 99 -14.56 8.57 -0.09
CA TYR A 99 -15.71 8.47 0.77
C TYR A 99 -16.70 9.64 0.57
N ARG A 100 -17.95 9.26 0.51
CA ARG A 100 -19.08 10.17 0.71
C ARG A 100 -20.11 9.40 1.51
N THR A 101 -20.44 9.90 2.69
CA THR A 101 -21.46 9.27 3.54
C THR A 101 -22.69 8.91 2.73
N GLN A 102 -23.11 7.63 2.82
CA GLN A 102 -24.29 7.08 2.15
C GLN A 102 -24.26 7.12 0.61
N ALA A 103 -23.16 7.52 -0.01
CA ALA A 103 -23.04 7.65 -1.46
C ALA A 103 -21.78 6.98 -2.02
N ASN A 104 -21.28 5.94 -1.35
CA ASN A 104 -20.13 5.17 -1.80
C ASN A 104 -20.44 3.66 -1.82
N SER A 105 -19.74 2.92 -2.67
CA SER A 105 -19.90 1.47 -2.78
C SER A 105 -19.04 0.69 -1.76
N TRP A 106 -18.06 1.33 -1.14
CA TRP A 106 -17.13 0.69 -0.22
C TRP A 106 -17.81 0.10 1.02
N ASP A 107 -18.88 0.75 1.50
CA ASP A 107 -19.67 0.29 2.64
C ASP A 107 -20.29 -1.10 2.41
N ALA A 108 -20.57 -1.46 1.15
CA ALA A 108 -21.15 -2.76 0.80
C ALA A 108 -20.10 -3.86 0.60
N TRP A 109 -18.81 -3.53 0.63
CA TRP A 109 -17.75 -4.49 0.34
C TRP A 109 -17.50 -5.44 1.50
N THR A 110 -17.14 -6.67 1.14
CA THR A 110 -16.65 -7.68 2.09
C THR A 110 -15.14 -7.51 2.33
N VAL A 111 -14.64 -8.19 3.36
CA VAL A 111 -13.19 -8.24 3.63
C VAL A 111 -12.41 -8.81 2.43
N GLU A 112 -12.97 -9.83 1.77
CA GLU A 112 -12.35 -10.47 0.60
C GLU A 112 -12.28 -9.52 -0.61
N GLN A 113 -13.28 -8.66 -0.79
CA GLN A 113 -13.27 -7.66 -1.84
C GLN A 113 -12.20 -6.59 -1.58
N PHE A 114 -12.04 -6.14 -0.33
CA PHE A 114 -10.94 -5.26 0.03
C PHE A 114 -9.58 -5.95 -0.13
N ASP A 115 -9.45 -7.22 0.27
CA ASP A 115 -8.20 -7.98 0.10
C ASP A 115 -7.81 -8.05 -1.38
N GLN A 116 -8.75 -8.41 -2.26
CA GLN A 116 -8.50 -8.43 -3.69
C GLN A 116 -8.08 -7.06 -4.22
N TYR A 117 -8.82 -6.03 -3.86
CA TYR A 117 -8.57 -4.67 -4.34
C TYR A 117 -7.20 -4.14 -3.89
N ILE A 118 -6.86 -4.27 -2.62
CA ILE A 118 -5.58 -3.83 -2.06
C ILE A 118 -4.41 -4.60 -2.69
N ARG A 119 -4.56 -5.92 -2.90
CA ARG A 119 -3.58 -6.73 -3.63
C ARG A 119 -3.36 -6.24 -5.05
N GLU A 120 -4.43 -5.93 -5.77
CA GLU A 120 -4.32 -5.39 -7.13
C GLU A 120 -3.64 -4.02 -7.14
N LEU A 121 -3.95 -3.14 -6.20
CA LEU A 121 -3.26 -1.87 -6.02
C LEU A 121 -1.75 -2.06 -5.81
N ALA A 122 -1.36 -3.04 -4.98
CA ALA A 122 0.04 -3.38 -4.77
C ALA A 122 0.73 -3.82 -6.07
N PHE A 123 0.08 -4.64 -6.89
CA PHE A 123 0.60 -5.04 -8.20
C PHE A 123 0.76 -3.86 -9.18
N PHE A 124 0.03 -2.78 -8.98
CA PHE A 124 0.19 -1.54 -9.74
C PHE A 124 1.27 -0.60 -9.17
N GLY A 125 1.93 -0.97 -8.09
CA GLY A 125 3.08 -0.25 -7.55
C GLY A 125 2.72 0.80 -6.49
N ILE A 126 1.55 0.69 -5.87
CA ILE A 126 1.15 1.50 -4.72
C ILE A 126 1.84 0.97 -3.47
N ASN A 127 2.27 1.85 -2.58
CA ASN A 127 2.90 1.48 -1.31
C ASN A 127 2.12 1.93 -0.08
N SER A 128 1.03 2.66 -0.25
CA SER A 128 0.17 3.06 0.87
C SER A 128 -1.30 3.10 0.49
N VAL A 129 -2.15 2.79 1.45
CA VAL A 129 -3.60 2.90 1.33
C VAL A 129 -4.11 3.77 2.47
N GLU A 130 -4.81 4.82 2.11
CA GLU A 130 -5.51 5.68 3.06
C GLU A 130 -6.98 5.29 3.09
N ASN A 131 -7.48 5.04 4.28
CA ASN A 131 -8.89 4.78 4.51
C ASN A 131 -9.55 5.95 5.24
N ILE A 132 -10.86 5.92 5.17
CA ILE A 132 -11.77 6.93 5.63
C ILE A 132 -11.95 6.90 7.14
N PRO A 133 -12.47 8.03 7.67
CA PRO A 133 -12.56 8.23 9.09
C PRO A 133 -13.39 7.14 9.75
N PHE A 134 -12.80 6.55 10.74
CA PHE A 134 -13.49 5.68 11.68
C PHE A 134 -14.46 6.44 12.58
N GLU A 135 -14.34 7.75 12.62
CA GLU A 135 -15.21 8.66 13.38
C GLU A 135 -16.63 8.74 12.83
N ASP A 136 -16.82 8.39 11.57
CA ASP A 136 -18.15 8.19 11.03
C ASP A 136 -18.69 6.83 11.49
N ASP A 137 -19.24 6.80 12.68
CA ASP A 137 -19.87 5.63 13.30
C ASP A 137 -21.27 5.31 12.73
N ARG A 138 -21.70 6.08 11.72
CA ARG A 138 -22.99 5.83 11.05
C ARG A 138 -22.91 4.54 10.24
N GLU A 139 -23.65 3.55 10.71
CA GLU A 139 -23.85 2.32 9.97
C GLU A 139 -24.89 2.53 8.88
N THR A 140 -24.65 1.92 7.74
CA THR A 140 -25.63 1.86 6.65
C THR A 140 -26.16 0.44 6.50
N PRO A 141 -27.41 0.24 6.03
CA PRO A 141 -27.99 -1.10 5.86
C PRO A 141 -27.22 -2.04 4.93
N VAL A 142 -26.33 -1.48 4.10
CA VAL A 142 -25.52 -2.26 3.14
C VAL A 142 -24.20 -2.74 3.73
N MET A 143 -23.78 -2.22 4.88
CA MET A 143 -22.50 -2.61 5.49
C MET A 143 -22.51 -4.10 5.88
N LYS A 144 -21.45 -4.80 5.47
CA LYS A 144 -21.24 -6.22 5.77
C LYS A 144 -20.47 -6.42 7.08
N VAL A 145 -19.61 -5.47 7.39
CA VAL A 145 -18.74 -5.50 8.56
C VAL A 145 -18.78 -4.10 9.18
N PRO A 146 -18.86 -3.97 10.52
CA PRO A 146 -18.79 -2.69 11.19
C PRO A 146 -17.54 -1.90 10.78
N ARG A 147 -17.65 -0.60 10.64
CA ARG A 147 -16.58 0.26 10.10
C ARG A 147 -15.25 0.12 10.88
N ARG A 148 -15.34 0.11 12.21
CA ARG A 148 -14.17 -0.06 13.08
C ARG A 148 -13.47 -1.40 12.85
N GLU A 149 -14.24 -2.48 12.74
CA GLU A 149 -13.69 -3.80 12.43
C GLU A 149 -13.08 -3.84 11.01
N MET A 150 -13.74 -3.21 10.03
CA MET A 150 -13.22 -3.14 8.66
C MET A 150 -11.90 -2.37 8.60
N ASN A 151 -11.74 -1.27 9.35
CA ASN A 151 -10.46 -0.55 9.46
C ASN A 151 -9.34 -1.48 9.95
N ARG A 152 -9.59 -2.25 11.01
CA ARG A 152 -8.63 -3.24 11.50
C ARG A 152 -8.28 -4.29 10.43
N LYS A 153 -9.30 -4.83 9.75
CA LYS A 153 -9.09 -5.80 8.67
C LYS A 153 -8.28 -5.23 7.52
N MET A 154 -8.52 -4.00 7.14
CA MET A 154 -7.77 -3.34 6.07
C MET A 154 -6.31 -3.09 6.46
N SER A 155 -6.03 -2.72 7.71
CA SER A 155 -4.65 -2.59 8.20
C SER A 155 -3.91 -3.94 8.14
N GLU A 156 -4.55 -5.04 8.56
CA GLU A 156 -4.01 -6.40 8.47
C GLU A 156 -3.74 -6.83 7.01
N ILE A 157 -4.64 -6.46 6.09
CA ILE A 157 -4.48 -6.73 4.65
C ILE A 157 -3.29 -5.93 4.09
N CYS A 158 -3.20 -4.65 4.39
CA CYS A 158 -2.09 -3.81 3.95
C CYS A 158 -0.74 -4.37 4.44
N ALA A 159 -0.64 -4.72 5.71
CA ALA A 159 0.57 -5.33 6.29
C ALA A 159 0.95 -6.64 5.58
N ARG A 160 -0.03 -7.49 5.24
CA ARG A 160 0.19 -8.74 4.50
C ARG A 160 0.85 -8.51 3.14
N TYR A 161 0.51 -7.43 2.45
CA TYR A 161 1.09 -7.05 1.15
C TYR A 161 2.28 -6.09 1.29
N GLY A 162 2.72 -5.80 2.52
CA GLY A 162 3.82 -4.89 2.79
C GLY A 162 3.50 -3.43 2.44
N LEU A 163 2.23 -3.04 2.48
CA LEU A 163 1.76 -1.67 2.25
C LEU A 163 1.60 -0.93 3.57
N ASP A 164 1.80 0.37 3.54
CA ASP A 164 1.49 1.26 4.65
C ASP A 164 -0.03 1.50 4.71
N TYR A 165 -0.60 1.42 5.91
CA TYR A 165 -2.01 1.73 6.14
C TYR A 165 -2.13 3.06 6.87
N TRP A 166 -2.90 3.97 6.30
CA TRP A 166 -3.10 5.32 6.80
C TRP A 166 -4.58 5.56 7.08
N VAL A 167 -4.86 6.29 8.15
CA VAL A 167 -6.23 6.66 8.52
C VAL A 167 -6.37 8.18 8.48
N TRP A 168 -7.41 8.64 7.84
CA TRP A 168 -7.80 10.04 7.84
C TRP A 168 -8.24 10.45 9.25
N THR A 169 -7.64 11.51 9.76
CA THR A 169 -7.81 11.98 11.14
C THR A 169 -8.16 13.46 11.12
N PRO A 170 -9.44 13.83 11.02
CA PRO A 170 -9.87 15.22 11.00
C PRO A 170 -10.00 15.81 12.40
N ALA A 171 -10.09 17.14 12.47
CA ALA A 171 -10.48 17.88 13.67
C ALA A 171 -11.83 18.56 13.44
N GLU A 172 -12.92 17.79 13.51
CA GLU A 172 -14.29 18.26 13.22
C GLU A 172 -14.94 19.03 14.37
N TYR A 173 -14.30 19.10 15.53
CA TYR A 173 -14.79 19.75 16.76
C TYR A 173 -14.00 21.04 17.04
N ASP A 174 -14.57 21.92 17.86
CA ASP A 174 -13.90 23.14 18.29
C ASP A 174 -12.75 22.79 19.25
N LEU A 175 -11.52 22.92 18.77
CA LEU A 175 -10.31 22.62 19.56
C LEU A 175 -10.10 23.58 20.74
N ARG A 176 -10.87 24.69 20.84
CA ARG A 176 -10.92 25.56 22.02
C ARG A 176 -11.64 24.91 23.20
N ASP A 177 -12.58 24.00 22.92
CA ASP A 177 -13.21 23.20 23.96
C ASP A 177 -12.26 22.09 24.40
N GLY A 178 -11.62 22.29 25.55
CA GLY A 178 -10.64 21.34 26.10
C GLY A 178 -11.25 19.96 26.39
N LYS A 179 -12.55 19.87 26.68
CA LYS A 179 -13.22 18.60 26.90
C LYS A 179 -13.43 17.85 25.58
N ALA A 180 -13.99 18.52 24.57
CA ALA A 180 -14.17 17.94 23.24
C ALA A 180 -12.81 17.51 22.64
N ARG A 181 -11.77 18.32 22.83
CA ARG A 181 -10.41 17.99 22.40
C ARG A 181 -9.86 16.73 23.07
N ALA A 182 -10.04 16.59 24.36
CA ALA A 182 -9.59 15.39 25.10
C ALA A 182 -10.36 14.13 24.66
N GLU A 183 -11.68 14.20 24.57
CA GLU A 183 -12.53 13.10 24.10
C GLU A 183 -12.15 12.65 22.69
N ALA A 184 -11.79 13.59 21.81
CA ALA A 184 -11.32 13.30 20.48
C ALA A 184 -9.98 12.55 20.47
N LEU A 185 -9.02 13.03 21.25
CA LEU A 185 -7.72 12.34 21.38
C LEU A 185 -7.89 10.92 21.90
N ASP A 186 -8.78 10.70 22.86
CA ASP A 186 -9.04 9.37 23.41
C ASP A 186 -9.69 8.44 22.38
N LYS A 187 -10.63 8.94 21.57
CA LYS A 187 -11.20 8.18 20.44
C LYS A 187 -10.14 7.79 19.39
N HIS A 188 -9.28 8.71 19.03
CA HIS A 188 -8.18 8.42 18.10
C HIS A 188 -7.24 7.36 18.66
N GLU A 189 -6.86 7.47 19.93
CA GLU A 189 -6.00 6.49 20.58
C GLU A 189 -6.64 5.09 20.63
N GLU A 190 -7.94 4.99 20.91
CA GLU A 190 -8.65 3.72 20.83
C GLU A 190 -8.60 3.09 19.45
N LEU A 191 -8.79 3.89 18.38
CA LEU A 191 -8.66 3.39 17.02
C LEU A 191 -7.26 2.87 16.73
N TYR A 192 -6.24 3.64 17.12
CA TYR A 192 -4.86 3.26 16.85
C TYR A 192 -4.52 1.93 17.52
N ARG A 193 -5.04 1.69 18.73
CA ARG A 193 -4.91 0.39 19.40
C ARG A 193 -5.63 -0.74 18.68
N ASP A 194 -6.79 -0.46 18.07
CA ASP A 194 -7.54 -1.46 17.31
C ASP A 194 -6.90 -1.79 15.95
N CYS A 195 -6.04 -0.92 15.45
CA CYS A 195 -5.34 -1.10 14.19
C CYS A 195 -3.83 -1.24 14.42
N PRO A 196 -3.35 -2.37 14.95
CA PRO A 196 -1.93 -2.55 15.32
C PRO A 196 -0.96 -2.43 14.15
N GLU A 197 -1.44 -2.59 12.92
CA GLU A 197 -0.68 -2.43 11.68
C GLU A 197 -0.83 -1.03 11.05
N LEU A 198 -1.34 -0.05 11.82
CA LEU A 198 -1.42 1.34 11.38
C LEU A 198 0.00 1.93 11.25
N THR A 199 0.31 2.49 10.09
CA THR A 199 1.63 3.07 9.81
C THR A 199 1.63 4.59 9.83
N GLY A 200 0.47 5.22 9.74
CA GLY A 200 0.38 6.66 9.76
C GLY A 200 -1.03 7.19 9.82
N VAL A 201 -1.11 8.50 10.01
CA VAL A 201 -2.37 9.24 9.94
C VAL A 201 -2.27 10.32 8.88
N PHE A 202 -3.36 10.56 8.20
CA PHE A 202 -3.50 11.68 7.28
C PHE A 202 -4.39 12.74 7.92
N PHE A 203 -3.85 13.95 8.04
CA PHE A 203 -4.58 15.08 8.55
C PHE A 203 -4.98 16.01 7.40
N PRO A 204 -6.29 16.27 7.19
CA PRO A 204 -6.77 17.00 6.01
C PRO A 204 -6.53 18.52 6.06
N GLY A 205 -5.78 19.01 7.02
CA GLY A 205 -5.57 20.44 7.19
C GLY A 205 -6.81 21.17 7.68
N GLY A 206 -7.41 22.00 6.85
CA GLY A 206 -8.59 22.76 7.20
C GLY A 206 -9.93 22.10 6.86
N ASP A 207 -9.95 20.87 6.36
CA ASP A 207 -11.16 20.18 5.93
C ASP A 207 -11.39 18.88 6.74
N PRO A 208 -12.52 18.70 7.41
CA PRO A 208 -13.50 19.70 7.79
C PRO A 208 -13.05 20.40 9.08
N GLY A 209 -13.37 21.63 9.24
CA GLY A 209 -13.17 22.35 10.49
C GLY A 209 -12.83 23.82 10.30
N HIS A 210 -13.09 24.59 11.33
CA HIS A 210 -12.78 26.01 11.39
C HIS A 210 -11.70 26.33 12.43
N ASN A 211 -10.89 25.32 12.77
CA ASN A 211 -9.85 25.47 13.75
C ASN A 211 -8.65 26.21 13.15
N PRO A 212 -8.15 27.27 13.78
CA PRO A 212 -6.99 27.99 13.29
C PRO A 212 -5.70 27.18 13.53
N PRO A 213 -4.63 27.45 12.76
CA PRO A 213 -3.38 26.66 12.82
C PRO A 213 -2.75 26.58 14.22
N GLU A 214 -2.85 27.63 15.02
CA GLU A 214 -2.35 27.67 16.40
C GLU A 214 -3.02 26.69 17.36
N LEU A 215 -4.21 26.18 17.02
CA LEU A 215 -4.88 25.10 17.74
C LEU A 215 -4.63 23.73 17.09
N VAL A 216 -4.54 23.70 15.77
CA VAL A 216 -4.35 22.48 14.99
C VAL A 216 -2.98 21.87 15.20
N LEU A 217 -1.91 22.69 15.16
CA LEU A 217 -0.54 22.18 15.30
C LEU A 217 -0.27 21.48 16.64
N PRO A 218 -0.67 22.06 17.82
CA PRO A 218 -0.56 21.36 19.08
C PRO A 218 -1.44 20.11 19.17
N PHE A 219 -2.60 20.11 18.51
CA PHE A 219 -3.46 18.93 18.45
C PHE A 219 -2.79 17.78 17.68
N LEU A 220 -2.17 18.08 16.54
CA LEU A 220 -1.40 17.09 15.77
C LEU A 220 -0.20 16.54 16.54
N GLU A 221 0.48 17.39 17.32
CA GLU A 221 1.57 16.94 18.21
C GLU A 221 1.07 15.95 19.26
N ASP A 222 -0.12 16.19 19.83
CA ASP A 222 -0.70 15.27 20.80
C ASP A 222 -1.19 13.97 20.15
N ILE A 223 -1.73 14.02 18.93
CA ILE A 223 -2.02 12.81 18.13
C ILE A 223 -0.74 12.01 17.91
N ALA A 224 0.33 12.65 17.46
CA ALA A 224 1.61 11.97 17.22
C ALA A 224 2.15 11.27 18.48
N LYS A 225 2.01 11.91 19.66
CA LYS A 225 2.39 11.29 20.94
C LYS A 225 1.54 10.06 21.30
N ARG A 226 0.31 9.97 20.81
CA ARG A 226 -0.58 8.84 21.04
C ARG A 226 -0.39 7.68 20.06
N LEU A 227 0.30 7.93 18.93
CA LEU A 227 0.68 6.93 17.95
C LEU A 227 1.94 6.15 18.35
N LEU A 228 2.75 6.70 19.25
CA LEU A 228 4.02 6.11 19.71
C LEU A 228 3.80 5.24 20.96
#